data_e98124eff3cfe969b47c5414421f975f
#
_entry.id   e98124eff3cfe969b47c5414421f975f
#
_cell.length_a   1.000
_cell.length_b   1.000
_cell.length_c   1.000
_cell.angle_alpha   90.00
_cell.angle_beta   90.00
_cell.angle_gamma   90.00
#
_symmetry.space_group_name_H-M   'P 1'
#
loop_
_entity.id
_entity.type
_entity.pdbx_description
1 polymer ?
#
loop_
_entity_poly.entity_id
_entity_poly.type
_entity_poly.pdbx_seq_one_letter_code
_entity_poly.pdbx_strand_id
1 'polypeptide(L)'
;MRTATQRRPRRDRTKRLTNKRMNDAVYAERRKVMHHVYEARDLLRSVGIDMPRVQIRICERDPHILGVARLGGDLAIWISESVINMGERHLRHTVFHELAHTLFQAPHKRGCPLMRPFHPCRPDLKQGERVFLELAKAYHS
;
A
#
# COMPACT_ATOMS: atom_id res chain seq x y z
N MET A 1 36.32 29.36 -17.63
CA MET A 1 37.34 28.31 -17.76
C MET A 1 37.24 27.33 -16.61
N ARG A 2 36.98 26.07 -16.91
CA ARG A 2 36.94 25.06 -15.85
C ARG A 2 38.34 24.67 -15.43
N THR A 3 38.66 24.82 -14.18
CA THR A 3 39.92 24.39 -13.62
C THR A 3 39.91 22.86 -13.46
N ALA A 4 41.08 22.20 -13.39
CA ALA A 4 41.19 20.76 -13.19
C ALA A 4 40.52 20.28 -11.91
N THR A 5 40.34 21.14 -10.91
CA THR A 5 39.66 20.88 -9.65
C THR A 5 38.15 20.73 -9.78
N GLN A 6 37.57 21.08 -10.93
CA GLN A 6 36.15 20.97 -11.19
C GLN A 6 35.77 19.66 -11.92
N ARG A 7 36.70 18.74 -12.08
CA ARG A 7 36.36 17.39 -12.56
C ARG A 7 35.39 16.71 -11.59
N ARG A 8 34.25 16.26 -12.12
CA ARG A 8 33.37 15.44 -11.34
C ARG A 8 34.14 14.19 -10.90
N PRO A 9 34.10 13.85 -9.58
CA PRO A 9 34.73 12.62 -9.11
C PRO A 9 34.13 11.43 -9.87
N ARG A 10 34.98 10.49 -10.25
CA ARG A 10 34.51 9.23 -10.85
C ARG A 10 33.54 8.57 -9.86
N ARG A 11 32.34 8.26 -10.33
CA ARG A 11 31.40 7.51 -9.52
C ARG A 11 32.02 6.15 -9.17
N ASP A 12 32.05 5.85 -7.89
CA ASP A 12 32.51 4.57 -7.41
C ASP A 12 31.59 3.48 -8.00
N ARG A 13 32.21 2.48 -8.64
CA ARG A 13 31.52 1.34 -9.24
C ARG A 13 30.68 0.56 -8.21
N THR A 14 31.17 0.46 -6.98
CA THR A 14 30.49 -0.19 -5.86
C THR A 14 29.22 0.53 -5.48
N LYS A 15 29.22 1.87 -5.44
CA LYS A 15 28.03 2.69 -5.17
C LYS A 15 26.95 2.51 -6.24
N ARG A 16 27.31 2.39 -7.51
CA ARG A 16 26.36 2.14 -8.61
C ARG A 16 25.64 0.81 -8.43
N LEU A 17 26.36 -0.25 -8.12
CA LEU A 17 25.79 -1.58 -7.93
C LEU A 17 24.88 -1.61 -6.70
N THR A 18 25.26 -0.97 -5.60
CA THR A 18 24.45 -0.86 -4.40
C THR A 18 23.16 -0.10 -4.66
N ASN A 19 23.24 1.05 -5.34
CA ASN A 19 22.06 1.84 -5.69
C ASN A 19 21.10 1.10 -6.63
N LYS A 20 21.64 0.36 -7.60
CA LYS A 20 20.81 -0.47 -8.49
C LYS A 20 20.08 -1.56 -7.72
N ARG A 21 20.75 -2.25 -6.81
CA ARG A 21 20.13 -3.28 -5.96
C ARG A 21 19.04 -2.71 -5.07
N MET A 22 19.27 -1.53 -4.47
CA MET A 22 18.28 -0.83 -3.66
C MET A 22 17.07 -0.43 -4.50
N ASN A 23 17.28 0.11 -5.71
CA ASN A 23 16.20 0.48 -6.61
C ASN A 23 15.39 -0.74 -7.06
N ASP A 24 16.05 -1.86 -7.36
CA ASP A 24 15.38 -3.10 -7.75
C ASP A 24 14.54 -3.66 -6.60
N ALA A 25 15.05 -3.59 -5.35
CA ALA A 25 14.32 -4.03 -4.17
C ALA A 25 13.07 -3.18 -3.91
N VAL A 26 13.20 -1.85 -3.97
CA VAL A 26 12.07 -0.92 -3.82
C VAL A 26 11.04 -1.16 -4.91
N TYR A 27 11.47 -1.39 -6.14
CA TYR A 27 10.59 -1.67 -7.26
C TYR A 27 9.82 -2.99 -7.06
N ALA A 28 10.49 -4.02 -6.55
CA ALA A 28 9.87 -5.31 -6.25
C ALA A 28 8.81 -5.18 -5.14
N GLU A 29 9.09 -4.43 -4.08
CA GLU A 29 8.15 -4.15 -3.00
C GLU A 29 6.92 -3.40 -3.51
N ARG A 30 7.13 -2.34 -4.31
CA ARG A 30 6.04 -1.59 -4.92
C ARG A 30 5.16 -2.48 -5.78
N ARG A 31 5.74 -3.38 -6.53
CA ARG A 31 4.99 -4.32 -7.39
C ARG A 31 4.09 -5.23 -6.57
N LYS A 32 4.55 -5.72 -5.42
CA LYS A 32 3.75 -6.53 -4.51
C LYS A 32 2.53 -5.75 -3.99
N VAL A 33 2.75 -4.51 -3.56
CA VAL A 33 1.66 -3.65 -3.09
C VAL A 33 0.66 -3.38 -4.21
N MET A 34 1.15 -3.00 -5.38
CA MET A 34 0.29 -2.68 -6.53
C MET A 34 -0.53 -3.87 -7.01
N HIS A 35 -0.01 -5.08 -6.88
CA HIS A 35 -0.77 -6.30 -7.18
C HIS A 35 -2.09 -6.33 -6.40
N HIS A 36 -2.04 -6.06 -5.11
CA HIS A 36 -3.23 -6.05 -4.27
C HIS A 36 -4.13 -4.83 -4.51
N VAL A 37 -3.56 -3.70 -4.88
CA VAL A 37 -4.34 -2.52 -5.30
C VAL A 37 -5.13 -2.84 -6.57
N TYR A 38 -4.53 -3.52 -7.54
CA TYR A 38 -5.21 -3.93 -8.76
C TYR A 38 -6.28 -4.99 -8.51
N GLU A 39 -6.05 -5.90 -7.56
CA GLU A 39 -7.09 -6.84 -7.13
C GLU A 39 -8.32 -6.10 -6.58
N ALA A 40 -8.11 -5.10 -5.73
CA ALA A 40 -9.19 -4.26 -5.20
C ALA A 40 -9.94 -3.52 -6.32
N ARG A 41 -9.19 -2.95 -7.28
CA ARG A 41 -9.78 -2.29 -8.45
C ARG A 41 -10.66 -3.24 -9.25
N ASP A 42 -10.18 -4.44 -9.51
CA ASP A 42 -10.92 -5.42 -10.30
C ASP A 42 -12.17 -5.91 -9.57
N LEU A 43 -12.10 -6.07 -8.25
CA LEU A 43 -13.27 -6.38 -7.43
C LEU A 43 -14.33 -5.28 -7.52
N LEU A 44 -13.93 -4.02 -7.41
CA LEU A 44 -14.86 -2.88 -7.52
C LEU A 44 -15.50 -2.83 -8.90
N ARG A 45 -14.73 -3.07 -9.96
CA ARG A 45 -15.26 -3.16 -11.32
C ARG A 45 -16.32 -4.25 -11.48
N SER A 46 -16.13 -5.37 -10.81
CA SER A 46 -17.08 -6.49 -10.89
C SER A 46 -18.47 -6.14 -10.36
N VAL A 47 -18.56 -5.10 -9.54
CA VAL A 47 -19.82 -4.57 -9.01
C VAL A 47 -20.18 -3.18 -9.58
N GLY A 48 -19.55 -2.80 -10.70
CA GLY A 48 -19.86 -1.55 -11.40
C GLY A 48 -19.29 -0.29 -10.79
N ILE A 49 -18.26 -0.39 -9.96
CA ILE A 49 -17.62 0.75 -9.30
C ILE A 49 -16.23 0.96 -9.91
N ASP A 50 -15.97 2.18 -10.41
CA ASP A 50 -14.65 2.56 -10.86
C ASP A 50 -13.83 3.12 -9.68
N MET A 51 -12.66 2.53 -9.44
CA MET A 51 -11.77 2.99 -8.41
C MET A 51 -11.10 4.30 -8.83
N PRO A 52 -11.25 5.39 -8.07
CA PRO A 52 -10.52 6.62 -8.35
C PRO A 52 -9.02 6.42 -8.15
N ARG A 53 -8.24 7.35 -8.66
CA ARG A 53 -6.79 7.32 -8.50
C ARG A 53 -6.41 7.48 -7.03
N VAL A 54 -5.58 6.56 -6.54
CA VAL A 54 -5.05 6.59 -5.18
C VAL A 54 -3.52 6.62 -5.27
N GLN A 55 -2.89 7.52 -4.53
CA GLN A 55 -1.44 7.54 -4.41
C GLN A 55 -1.01 6.41 -3.47
N ILE A 56 -0.06 5.61 -3.91
CA ILE A 56 0.47 4.48 -3.14
C ILE A 56 1.90 4.78 -2.78
N ARG A 57 2.20 4.79 -1.48
CA ARG A 57 3.54 5.04 -0.98
C ARG A 57 3.96 3.93 -0.03
N ILE A 58 5.22 3.55 -0.12
CA ILE A 58 5.86 2.59 0.78
C ILE A 58 6.79 3.39 1.67
N CYS A 59 6.74 3.14 2.96
CA CYS A 59 7.55 3.88 3.93
C CYS A 59 8.13 2.94 4.99
N GLU A 60 9.30 3.31 5.49
CA GLU A 60 9.82 2.76 6.73
C GLU A 60 9.10 3.48 7.87
N ARG A 61 8.34 2.75 8.65
CA ARG A 61 7.66 3.26 9.82
C ARG A 61 7.82 2.31 10.97
N ASP A 62 7.43 2.77 12.15
CA ASP A 62 7.31 1.97 13.34
C ASP A 62 6.64 0.63 13.00
N PRO A 63 7.23 -0.52 13.39
CA PRO A 63 6.66 -1.83 13.12
C PRO A 63 5.24 -2.04 13.66
N HIS A 64 4.78 -1.18 14.56
CA HIS A 64 3.40 -1.20 15.06
C HIS A 64 2.40 -0.52 14.12
N ILE A 65 2.88 0.27 13.15
CA ILE A 65 2.02 0.94 12.16
C ILE A 65 2.25 0.29 10.79
N LEU A 66 1.34 -0.57 10.37
CA LEU A 66 1.46 -1.32 9.12
C LEU A 66 0.97 -0.56 7.90
N GLY A 67 0.05 0.38 8.09
CA GLY A 67 -0.46 1.23 7.03
C GLY A 67 -1.15 2.47 7.57
N VAL A 68 -1.33 3.45 6.71
CA VAL A 68 -2.05 4.71 6.99
C VAL A 68 -2.80 5.13 5.74
N ALA A 69 -3.96 5.73 5.91
CA ALA A 69 -4.77 6.25 4.82
C ALA A 69 -5.09 7.73 5.03
N ARG A 70 -5.17 8.47 3.93
CA ARG A 70 -5.65 9.86 3.96
C ARG A 70 -7.18 9.86 3.83
N LEU A 71 -7.86 10.55 4.74
CA LEU A 71 -9.33 10.63 4.80
C LEU A 71 -9.92 11.87 4.11
N GLY A 72 -9.16 12.63 3.40
CA GLY A 72 -9.65 13.81 2.71
C GLY A 72 -8.63 14.32 1.71
N GLY A 73 -9.05 15.22 0.82
CA GLY A 73 -8.19 15.70 -0.24
C GLY A 73 -7.84 14.63 -1.25
N ASP A 74 -6.59 14.62 -1.73
CA ASP A 74 -6.12 13.60 -2.64
C ASP A 74 -6.02 12.24 -1.93
N LEU A 75 -6.59 11.21 -2.55
CA LEU A 75 -6.63 9.88 -1.97
C LEU A 75 -5.23 9.29 -1.95
N ALA A 76 -4.83 8.77 -0.81
CA ALA A 76 -3.50 8.20 -0.63
C ALA A 76 -3.49 7.14 0.47
N ILE A 77 -2.64 6.14 0.29
CA ILE A 77 -2.31 5.17 1.33
C ILE A 77 -0.78 5.05 1.46
N TRP A 78 -0.34 4.78 2.67
CA TRP A 78 1.04 4.47 3.00
C TRP A 78 1.11 3.06 3.54
N ILE A 79 1.95 2.22 2.95
CA ILE A 79 2.14 0.83 3.37
C ILE A 79 3.53 0.70 3.96
N SER A 80 3.62 0.12 5.15
CA SER A 80 4.90 -0.12 5.81
C SER A 80 5.64 -1.30 5.18
N GLU A 81 6.97 -1.18 5.06
CA GLU A 81 7.82 -2.31 4.66
C GLU A 81 7.64 -3.51 5.59
N SER A 82 7.32 -3.26 6.86
CA SER A 82 7.10 -4.32 7.84
C SER A 82 6.01 -5.29 7.41
N VAL A 83 4.88 -4.78 6.90
CA VAL A 83 3.78 -5.65 6.47
C VAL A 83 4.09 -6.38 5.17
N ILE A 84 4.88 -5.78 4.29
CA ILE A 84 5.33 -6.45 3.05
C ILE A 84 6.13 -7.70 3.42
N ASN A 85 7.00 -7.60 4.44
CA ASN A 85 7.82 -8.71 4.91
C ASN A 85 7.02 -9.76 5.70
N MET A 86 5.83 -9.44 6.18
CA MET A 86 4.96 -10.41 6.86
C MET A 86 4.33 -11.44 5.91
N GLY A 87 4.30 -11.15 4.61
CA GLY A 87 3.75 -12.04 3.59
C GLY A 87 2.48 -11.49 2.95
N GLU A 88 2.07 -12.12 1.86
CA GLU A 88 0.98 -11.64 1.01
C GLU A 88 -0.37 -11.53 1.71
N ARG A 89 -0.69 -12.47 2.58
CA ARG A 89 -1.96 -12.45 3.32
C ARG A 89 -2.09 -11.19 4.15
N HIS A 90 -1.05 -10.84 4.89
CA HIS A 90 -1.01 -9.65 5.72
C HIS A 90 -0.97 -8.37 4.88
N LEU A 91 -0.20 -8.38 3.81
CA LEU A 91 -0.11 -7.25 2.89
C LEU A 91 -1.46 -6.96 2.24
N ARG A 92 -2.13 -7.97 1.70
CA ARG A 92 -3.44 -7.82 1.07
C ARG A 92 -4.47 -7.25 2.05
N HIS A 93 -4.51 -7.81 3.26
CA HIS A 93 -5.39 -7.32 4.31
C HIS A 93 -5.15 -5.83 4.59
N THR A 94 -3.89 -5.42 4.74
CA THR A 94 -3.53 -4.04 5.02
C THR A 94 -3.87 -3.12 3.86
N VAL A 95 -3.60 -3.51 2.63
CA VAL A 95 -3.96 -2.72 1.44
C VAL A 95 -5.48 -2.51 1.37
N PHE A 96 -6.26 -3.55 1.53
CA PHE A 96 -7.73 -3.44 1.50
C PHE A 96 -8.27 -2.59 2.66
N HIS A 97 -7.71 -2.75 3.86
CA HIS A 97 -8.05 -1.96 5.02
C HIS A 97 -7.82 -0.47 4.79
N GLU A 98 -6.63 -0.10 4.32
CA GLU A 98 -6.27 1.29 4.06
C GLU A 98 -7.05 1.87 2.87
N LEU A 99 -7.27 1.08 1.81
CA LEU A 99 -8.12 1.50 0.70
C LEU A 99 -9.57 1.77 1.15
N ALA A 100 -10.11 0.95 2.05
CA ALA A 100 -11.44 1.17 2.58
C ALA A 100 -11.54 2.50 3.35
N HIS A 101 -10.51 2.86 4.11
CA HIS A 101 -10.45 4.16 4.78
C HIS A 101 -10.46 5.32 3.78
N THR A 102 -9.56 5.29 2.79
CA THR A 102 -9.42 6.42 1.86
C THR A 102 -10.53 6.48 0.82
N LEU A 103 -11.02 5.34 0.32
CA LEU A 103 -12.04 5.28 -0.72
C LEU A 103 -13.46 5.46 -0.18
N PHE A 104 -13.77 4.86 0.96
CA PHE A 104 -15.14 4.78 1.49
C PHE A 104 -15.31 5.50 2.81
N GLN A 105 -14.26 6.13 3.32
CA GLN A 105 -14.25 6.79 4.63
C GLN A 105 -14.72 5.86 5.76
N ALA A 106 -14.44 4.57 5.61
CA ALA A 106 -14.85 3.55 6.56
C ALA A 106 -14.08 3.71 7.87
N PRO A 107 -14.76 3.79 9.03
CA PRO A 107 -14.08 3.86 10.32
C PRO A 107 -13.64 2.47 10.79
N HIS A 108 -12.77 2.43 11.79
CA HIS A 108 -12.50 1.18 12.49
C HIS A 108 -13.77 0.66 13.15
N LYS A 109 -13.92 -0.67 13.14
CA LYS A 109 -15.06 -1.33 13.74
C LYS A 109 -14.60 -2.63 14.41
N ARG A 110 -14.74 -2.71 15.72
CA ARG A 110 -14.44 -3.92 16.47
C ARG A 110 -15.34 -5.07 15.99
N GLY A 111 -14.76 -6.25 15.85
CA GLY A 111 -15.47 -7.41 15.35
C GLY A 111 -15.62 -7.48 13.82
N CYS A 112 -15.26 -6.42 13.10
CA CYS A 112 -15.26 -6.44 11.65
C CYS A 112 -14.00 -7.20 11.13
N PRO A 113 -14.13 -8.15 10.23
CA PRO A 113 -12.97 -8.89 9.72
C PRO A 113 -11.93 -8.01 9.01
N LEU A 114 -12.35 -6.92 8.38
CA LEU A 114 -11.45 -6.03 7.65
C LEU A 114 -11.08 -4.77 8.43
N MET A 115 -12.04 -4.15 9.12
CA MET A 115 -11.86 -2.80 9.69
C MET A 115 -11.56 -2.79 11.19
N ARG A 116 -10.99 -3.85 11.72
CA ARG A 116 -10.51 -3.87 13.11
C ARG A 116 -9.44 -2.81 13.33
N PRO A 117 -9.42 -2.16 14.50
CA PRO A 117 -8.36 -1.18 14.82
C PRO A 117 -6.97 -1.80 14.93
N PHE A 118 -6.89 -3.11 15.19
CA PHE A 118 -5.61 -3.83 15.29
C PHE A 118 -5.50 -4.89 14.18
N HIS A 119 -4.28 -5.08 13.68
CA HIS A 119 -4.02 -6.08 12.66
C HIS A 119 -4.25 -7.49 13.22
N PRO A 120 -5.05 -8.33 12.54
CA PRO A 120 -5.32 -9.68 13.01
C PRO A 120 -4.09 -10.59 12.84
N CYS A 121 -3.95 -11.57 13.75
CA CYS A 121 -2.87 -12.56 13.66
C CYS A 121 -2.94 -13.39 12.37
N ARG A 122 -4.15 -13.67 11.90
CA ARG A 122 -4.38 -14.41 10.65
C ARG A 122 -5.58 -13.81 9.91
N PRO A 123 -5.33 -12.89 8.98
CA PRO A 123 -6.40 -12.27 8.21
C PRO A 123 -7.20 -13.28 7.39
N ASP A 124 -8.53 -13.17 7.44
CA ASP A 124 -9.44 -13.94 6.58
C ASP A 124 -9.68 -13.14 5.29
N LEU A 125 -9.05 -13.54 4.21
CA LEU A 125 -9.09 -12.81 2.94
C LEU A 125 -10.46 -12.84 2.28
N LYS A 126 -11.20 -13.93 2.41
CA LYS A 126 -12.55 -14.04 1.82
C LYS A 126 -13.55 -13.13 2.53
N GLN A 127 -13.52 -13.12 3.86
CA GLN A 127 -14.36 -12.22 4.63
C GLN A 127 -13.96 -10.76 4.44
N GLY A 128 -12.65 -10.48 4.37
CA GLY A 128 -12.14 -9.14 4.08
C GLY A 128 -12.61 -8.62 2.73
N GLU A 129 -12.57 -9.44 1.70
CA GLU A 129 -13.06 -9.12 0.36
C GLU A 129 -14.56 -8.80 0.37
N ARG A 130 -15.35 -9.62 1.04
CA ARG A 130 -16.79 -9.40 1.17
C ARG A 130 -17.09 -8.09 1.87
N VAL A 131 -16.44 -7.81 2.99
CA VAL A 131 -16.62 -6.55 3.73
C VAL A 131 -16.22 -5.36 2.87
N PHE A 132 -15.12 -5.45 2.14
CA PHE A 132 -14.66 -4.40 1.23
C PHE A 132 -15.74 -4.05 0.20
N LEU A 133 -16.34 -5.05 -0.42
CA LEU A 133 -17.42 -4.86 -1.39
C LEU A 133 -18.69 -4.30 -0.75
N GLU A 134 -19.05 -4.75 0.45
CA GLU A 134 -20.20 -4.21 1.20
C GLU A 134 -20.01 -2.73 1.53
N LEU A 135 -18.82 -2.36 1.99
CA LEU A 135 -18.47 -0.95 2.28
C LEU A 135 -18.52 -0.09 1.01
N ALA A 136 -18.02 -0.61 -0.09
CA ALA A 136 -18.06 0.08 -1.37
C ALA A 136 -19.50 0.34 -1.85
N LYS A 137 -20.35 -0.66 -1.78
CA LYS A 137 -21.76 -0.54 -2.15
C LYS A 137 -22.51 0.43 -1.26
N ALA A 138 -22.28 0.38 0.05
CA ALA A 138 -22.89 1.31 0.99
C ALA A 138 -22.47 2.76 0.73
N TYR A 139 -21.20 2.99 0.43
CA TYR A 139 -20.69 4.33 0.15
C TYR A 139 -21.24 4.91 -1.16
N HIS A 140 -21.45 4.08 -2.17
CA HIS A 140 -21.95 4.49 -3.50
C HIS A 140 -23.47 4.38 -3.65
N SER A 141 -24.18 3.99 -2.61
CA SER A 141 -25.64 3.91 -2.64
C SER A 141 -26.32 5.27 -2.52
#